data_dcc46414f0c54023012121e62c75b768
#
_entry.id   dcc46414f0c54023012121e62c75b768
#
_cell.length_a   1.000
_cell.length_b   1.000
_cell.length_c   1.000
_cell.angle_alpha   90.00
_cell.angle_beta   90.00
_cell.angle_gamma   90.00
#
_symmetry.space_group_name_H-M   'P 1'
#
loop_
_entity.id
_entity.type
_entity.pdbx_description
1 polymer ?
#
loop_
_entity_poly.entity_id
_entity_poly.type
_entity_poly.pdbx_seq_one_letter_code
_entity_poly.pdbx_strand_id
1 'polypeptide(L)'
;MTANIVTAIYIAASVLFILSLGGLSNQESAKRAVWFGIVGMALAVGATIFGPQVTISGILIIMIAVGSVIGLVVARRVEMTGMPQLVAALHTFVGLAAVFIGINSELAPPSGLTSTEKIIHEVEVFLGVFIGAVTTTGSIVAFAKLAGIMDGKPLTLPGRNILNLIAVAACIWLGFMYLNHAGIWTLYLMTAIALIFGAHLVMAIGGADMPVVVSMLNSYSGWAAAATGFLLGNDLLIVTGALVGASGAILSYICLLYTSPSPRD
;
A
#
# COMPACT_ATOMS: atom_id res chain seq x y z
N MET A 1 12.01 -21.23 13.77
CA MET A 1 12.87 -21.38 12.55
C MET A 1 14.12 -20.52 12.70
N THR A 2 15.25 -20.88 12.09
CA THR A 2 16.44 -20.01 12.08
C THR A 2 16.27 -18.88 11.05
N ALA A 3 16.92 -17.73 11.23
CA ALA A 3 16.84 -16.61 10.31
C ALA A 3 17.18 -17.01 8.86
N ASN A 4 18.21 -17.82 8.66
CA ASN A 4 18.63 -18.30 7.33
C ASN A 4 17.53 -19.11 6.60
N ILE A 5 16.75 -19.91 7.34
CA ILE A 5 15.64 -20.69 6.76
C ILE A 5 14.50 -19.75 6.36
N VAL A 6 14.19 -18.73 7.18
CA VAL A 6 13.18 -17.71 6.85
C VAL A 6 13.57 -16.98 5.57
N THR A 7 14.82 -16.53 5.46
CA THR A 7 15.32 -15.85 4.25
C THR A 7 15.22 -16.76 3.01
N ALA A 8 15.59 -18.04 3.13
CA ALA A 8 15.47 -18.99 2.01
C ALA A 8 14.01 -19.15 1.55
N ILE A 9 13.07 -19.24 2.51
CA ILE A 9 11.64 -19.32 2.19
C ILE A 9 11.13 -18.01 1.56
N TYR A 10 11.60 -16.86 2.03
CA TYR A 10 11.24 -15.57 1.45
C TYR A 10 11.72 -15.43 0.01
N ILE A 11 12.92 -15.90 -0.30
CA ILE A 11 13.43 -15.95 -1.69
C ILE A 11 12.54 -16.85 -2.55
N ALA A 12 12.20 -18.06 -2.05
CA ALA A 12 11.31 -18.96 -2.76
C ALA A 12 9.91 -18.34 -2.99
N ALA A 13 9.34 -17.69 -1.99
CA ALA A 13 8.07 -16.99 -2.09
C ALA A 13 8.14 -15.83 -3.11
N SER A 14 9.22 -15.03 -3.11
CA SER A 14 9.44 -13.96 -4.08
C SER A 14 9.49 -14.49 -5.52
N VAL A 15 10.20 -15.58 -5.76
CA VAL A 15 10.25 -16.24 -7.06
C VAL A 15 8.86 -16.70 -7.50
N LEU A 16 8.10 -17.31 -6.59
CA LEU A 16 6.72 -17.74 -6.87
C LEU A 16 5.80 -16.55 -7.19
N PHE A 17 5.94 -15.42 -6.53
CA PHE A 17 5.18 -14.21 -6.85
C PHE A 17 5.54 -13.66 -8.24
N ILE A 18 6.82 -13.63 -8.60
CA ILE A 18 7.26 -13.21 -9.95
C ILE A 18 6.67 -14.15 -11.02
N LEU A 19 6.74 -15.46 -10.80
CA LEU A 19 6.16 -16.46 -11.70
C LEU A 19 4.63 -16.33 -11.79
N SER A 20 3.98 -16.01 -10.67
CA SER A 20 2.53 -15.74 -10.64
C SER A 20 2.18 -14.53 -11.50
N LEU A 21 2.85 -13.40 -11.32
CA LEU A 21 2.61 -12.19 -12.09
C LEU A 21 2.87 -12.42 -13.59
N GLY A 22 3.98 -13.06 -13.94
CA GLY A 22 4.31 -13.40 -15.32
C GLY A 22 3.29 -14.36 -15.96
N GLY A 23 2.82 -15.35 -15.22
CA GLY A 23 1.86 -16.32 -15.73
C GLY A 23 0.43 -15.79 -15.83
N LEU A 24 0.04 -14.81 -15.03
CA LEU A 24 -1.27 -14.15 -15.11
C LEU A 24 -1.44 -13.29 -16.36
N SER A 25 -0.36 -12.87 -17.00
CA SER A 25 -0.41 -12.11 -18.25
C SER A 25 -0.88 -12.94 -19.46
N ASN A 26 -0.90 -14.26 -19.35
CA ASN A 26 -1.31 -15.17 -20.42
C ASN A 26 -2.47 -16.06 -19.96
N GLN A 27 -3.56 -16.08 -20.75
CA GLN A 27 -4.80 -16.79 -20.42
C GLN A 27 -4.60 -18.31 -20.23
N GLU A 28 -3.68 -18.94 -20.97
CA GLU A 28 -3.41 -20.37 -20.86
C GLU A 28 -2.69 -20.75 -19.55
N SER A 29 -1.80 -19.88 -19.08
CA SER A 29 -1.01 -20.12 -17.86
C SER A 29 -1.66 -19.58 -16.59
N ALA A 30 -2.71 -18.76 -16.70
CA ALA A 30 -3.32 -18.04 -15.59
C ALA A 30 -3.74 -18.94 -14.42
N LYS A 31 -4.34 -20.11 -14.71
CA LYS A 31 -4.73 -21.08 -13.66
C LYS A 31 -3.55 -21.60 -12.84
N ARG A 32 -2.39 -21.84 -13.47
CA ARG A 32 -1.16 -22.26 -12.76
C ARG A 32 -0.56 -21.10 -11.98
N ALA A 33 -0.59 -19.90 -12.57
CA ALA A 33 -0.07 -18.71 -11.97
C ALA A 33 -0.77 -18.35 -10.66
N VAL A 34 -2.09 -18.53 -10.57
CA VAL A 34 -2.84 -18.36 -9.32
C VAL A 34 -2.33 -19.28 -8.22
N TRP A 35 -2.02 -20.55 -8.53
CA TRP A 35 -1.46 -21.47 -7.55
C TRP A 35 -0.07 -21.07 -7.08
N PHE A 36 0.79 -20.52 -7.94
CA PHE A 36 2.07 -19.97 -7.53
C PHE A 36 1.90 -18.80 -6.53
N GLY A 37 0.92 -17.93 -6.77
CA GLY A 37 0.60 -16.86 -5.84
C GLY A 37 0.10 -17.37 -4.48
N ILE A 38 -0.82 -18.35 -4.49
CA ILE A 38 -1.35 -18.95 -3.25
C ILE A 38 -0.25 -19.64 -2.44
N VAL A 39 0.57 -20.47 -3.08
CA VAL A 39 1.67 -21.17 -2.42
C VAL A 39 2.72 -20.16 -1.92
N GLY A 40 3.08 -19.16 -2.74
CA GLY A 40 4.00 -18.09 -2.34
C GLY A 40 3.51 -17.35 -1.09
N MET A 41 2.22 -16.99 -1.05
CA MET A 41 1.61 -16.33 0.11
C MET A 41 1.60 -17.24 1.35
N ALA A 42 1.24 -18.51 1.19
CA ALA A 42 1.25 -19.46 2.30
C ALA A 42 2.64 -19.64 2.89
N LEU A 43 3.68 -19.74 2.04
CA LEU A 43 5.07 -19.78 2.46
C LEU A 43 5.51 -18.50 3.17
N ALA A 44 5.14 -17.33 2.63
CA ALA A 44 5.48 -16.04 3.20
C ALA A 44 4.88 -15.87 4.60
N VAL A 45 3.57 -16.10 4.74
CA VAL A 45 2.85 -15.99 6.02
C VAL A 45 3.38 -17.03 7.02
N GLY A 46 3.57 -18.29 6.58
CA GLY A 46 4.11 -19.33 7.43
C GLY A 46 5.52 -19.00 7.93
N ALA A 47 6.43 -18.57 7.04
CA ALA A 47 7.78 -18.19 7.42
C ALA A 47 7.80 -17.00 8.39
N THR A 48 6.91 -16.03 8.22
CA THR A 48 6.79 -14.86 9.10
C THR A 48 6.29 -15.28 10.48
N ILE A 49 5.21 -16.05 10.56
CA ILE A 49 4.61 -16.49 11.86
C ILE A 49 5.57 -17.34 12.65
N PHE A 50 6.25 -18.29 12.00
CA PHE A 50 7.22 -19.19 12.65
C PHE A 50 8.64 -18.62 12.67
N GLY A 51 8.83 -17.39 12.21
CA GLY A 51 10.11 -16.69 12.23
C GLY A 51 10.51 -16.25 13.64
N PRO A 52 11.82 -15.96 13.85
CA PRO A 52 12.35 -15.61 15.17
C PRO A 52 11.90 -14.23 15.67
N GLN A 53 11.38 -13.38 14.78
CA GLN A 53 10.96 -12.02 15.09
C GLN A 53 9.52 -11.92 15.59
N VAL A 54 8.70 -12.97 15.43
CA VAL A 54 7.29 -12.97 15.78
C VAL A 54 7.02 -13.80 17.01
N THR A 55 6.46 -13.18 18.03
CA THR A 55 5.96 -13.90 19.22
C THR A 55 4.52 -14.35 18.95
N ILE A 56 4.31 -15.66 18.90
CA ILE A 56 2.97 -16.21 18.70
C ILE A 56 2.14 -15.95 19.96
N SER A 57 1.17 -15.04 19.84
CA SER A 57 0.20 -14.73 20.91
C SER A 57 -1.20 -15.19 20.49
N GLY A 58 -2.07 -15.42 21.47
CA GLY A 58 -3.47 -15.76 21.20
C GLY A 58 -4.18 -14.67 20.39
N ILE A 59 -3.84 -13.41 20.61
CA ILE A 59 -4.40 -12.26 19.88
C ILE A 59 -4.00 -12.35 18.38
N LEU A 60 -2.74 -12.66 18.08
CA LEU A 60 -2.26 -12.80 16.70
C LEU A 60 -3.06 -13.89 15.96
N ILE A 61 -3.26 -15.04 16.58
CA ILE A 61 -4.01 -16.16 15.99
C ILE A 61 -5.46 -15.76 15.72
N ILE A 62 -6.11 -15.10 16.69
CA ILE A 62 -7.50 -14.63 16.55
C ILE A 62 -7.60 -13.61 15.40
N MET A 63 -6.69 -12.64 15.32
CA MET A 63 -6.70 -11.62 14.26
C MET A 63 -6.51 -12.23 12.88
N ILE A 64 -5.59 -13.19 12.74
CA ILE A 64 -5.38 -13.91 11.47
C ILE A 64 -6.62 -14.72 11.09
N ALA A 65 -7.21 -15.44 12.05
CA ALA A 65 -8.40 -16.25 11.82
C ALA A 65 -9.61 -15.38 11.39
N VAL A 66 -9.86 -14.29 12.10
CA VAL A 66 -10.95 -13.35 11.79
C VAL A 66 -10.73 -12.73 10.40
N GLY A 67 -9.52 -12.21 10.12
CA GLY A 67 -9.19 -11.64 8.81
C GLY A 67 -9.34 -12.65 7.67
N SER A 68 -8.91 -13.89 7.89
CA SER A 68 -9.01 -14.97 6.90
C SER A 68 -10.47 -15.35 6.61
N VAL A 69 -11.31 -15.43 7.64
CA VAL A 69 -12.75 -15.73 7.48
C VAL A 69 -13.44 -14.60 6.72
N ILE A 70 -13.21 -13.35 7.11
CA ILE A 70 -13.79 -12.18 6.43
C ILE A 70 -13.33 -12.16 4.97
N GLY A 71 -12.04 -12.30 4.71
CA GLY A 71 -11.47 -12.32 3.36
C GLY A 71 -12.05 -13.43 2.49
N LEU A 72 -12.19 -14.64 3.03
CA LEU A 72 -12.78 -15.78 2.32
C LEU A 72 -14.25 -15.56 1.98
N VAL A 73 -15.03 -15.02 2.92
CA VAL A 73 -16.46 -14.73 2.70
C VAL A 73 -16.63 -13.67 1.61
N VAL A 74 -15.84 -12.58 1.69
CA VAL A 74 -15.87 -11.50 0.68
C VAL A 74 -15.44 -12.02 -0.68
N ALA A 75 -14.34 -12.77 -0.77
CA ALA A 75 -13.83 -13.32 -2.03
C ALA A 75 -14.81 -14.29 -2.72
N ARG A 76 -15.62 -15.02 -1.93
CA ARG A 76 -16.64 -15.92 -2.49
C ARG A 76 -17.93 -15.22 -2.93
N ARG A 77 -18.20 -14.03 -2.41
CA ARG A 77 -19.45 -13.29 -2.69
C ARG A 77 -19.30 -12.20 -3.73
N VAL A 78 -18.06 -11.77 -4.00
CA VAL A 78 -17.83 -10.67 -4.95
C VAL A 78 -18.08 -11.16 -6.38
N GLU A 79 -18.86 -10.36 -7.12
CA GLU A 79 -19.06 -10.56 -8.55
C GLU A 79 -17.91 -9.93 -9.34
N MET A 80 -17.69 -10.38 -10.58
CA MET A 80 -16.63 -9.86 -11.45
C MET A 80 -16.75 -8.34 -11.68
N THR A 81 -17.98 -7.84 -11.76
CA THR A 81 -18.27 -6.40 -11.89
C THR A 81 -17.92 -5.60 -10.64
N GLY A 82 -17.93 -6.23 -9.48
CA GLY A 82 -17.54 -5.62 -8.18
C GLY A 82 -16.05 -5.69 -7.86
N MET A 83 -15.24 -6.35 -8.70
CA MET A 83 -13.80 -6.51 -8.42
C MET A 83 -13.03 -5.19 -8.26
N PRO A 84 -13.23 -4.14 -9.09
CA PRO A 84 -12.53 -2.87 -8.91
C PRO A 84 -12.86 -2.21 -7.57
N GLN A 85 -14.11 -2.31 -7.12
CA GLN A 85 -14.55 -1.80 -5.82
C GLN A 85 -13.86 -2.54 -4.67
N LEU A 86 -13.81 -3.88 -4.74
CA LEU A 86 -13.15 -4.70 -3.73
C LEU A 86 -11.65 -4.38 -3.66
N VAL A 87 -10.99 -4.24 -4.81
CA VAL A 87 -9.57 -3.89 -4.86
C VAL A 87 -9.31 -2.53 -4.21
N ALA A 88 -10.15 -1.52 -4.50
CA ALA A 88 -10.04 -0.21 -3.85
C ALA A 88 -10.24 -0.32 -2.33
N ALA A 89 -11.22 -1.11 -1.87
CA ALA A 89 -11.44 -1.36 -0.44
C ALA A 89 -10.20 -2.01 0.21
N LEU A 90 -9.59 -3.01 -0.44
CA LEU A 90 -8.37 -3.65 0.07
C LEU A 90 -7.20 -2.69 0.19
N HIS A 91 -7.01 -1.78 -0.77
CA HIS A 91 -5.98 -0.75 -0.69
C HIS A 91 -6.19 0.21 0.48
N THR A 92 -7.45 0.48 0.87
CA THR A 92 -7.76 1.25 2.09
C THR A 92 -7.15 0.58 3.33
N PHE A 93 -7.34 -0.73 3.49
CA PHE A 93 -6.80 -1.46 4.63
C PHE A 93 -5.27 -1.56 4.60
N VAL A 94 -4.67 -1.71 3.42
CA VAL A 94 -3.20 -1.69 3.27
C VAL A 94 -2.63 -0.34 3.69
N GLY A 95 -3.21 0.76 3.21
CA GLY A 95 -2.78 2.10 3.60
C GLY A 95 -2.93 2.34 5.11
N LEU A 96 -4.06 1.92 5.68
CA LEU A 96 -4.33 2.05 7.11
C LEU A 96 -3.33 1.24 7.95
N ALA A 97 -3.01 0.01 7.52
CA ALA A 97 -1.99 -0.82 8.17
C ALA A 97 -0.62 -0.13 8.18
N ALA A 98 -0.20 0.47 7.05
CA ALA A 98 1.07 1.19 6.97
C ALA A 98 1.10 2.40 7.93
N VAL A 99 0.00 3.15 8.04
CA VAL A 99 -0.12 4.26 9.00
C VAL A 99 0.03 3.77 10.44
N PHE A 100 -0.69 2.72 10.82
CA PHE A 100 -0.62 2.19 12.19
C PHE A 100 0.73 1.57 12.52
N ILE A 101 1.36 0.86 11.58
CA ILE A 101 2.70 0.29 11.78
C ILE A 101 3.71 1.41 11.96
N GLY A 102 3.68 2.45 11.11
CA GLY A 102 4.60 3.57 11.24
C GLY A 102 4.44 4.34 12.55
N ILE A 103 3.20 4.66 12.95
CA ILE A 103 2.95 5.34 14.23
C ILE A 103 3.36 4.44 15.41
N ASN A 104 3.07 3.15 15.37
CA ASN A 104 3.46 2.23 16.43
C ASN A 104 4.99 2.08 16.52
N SER A 105 5.68 2.08 15.39
CA SER A 105 7.15 2.01 15.34
C SER A 105 7.80 3.26 15.93
N GLU A 106 7.18 4.44 15.76
CA GLU A 106 7.62 5.67 16.39
C GLU A 106 7.40 5.67 17.92
N LEU A 107 6.26 5.12 18.37
CA LEU A 107 5.94 5.04 19.80
C LEU A 107 6.79 4.00 20.55
N ALA A 108 7.27 2.99 19.86
CA ALA A 108 8.10 1.91 20.40
C ALA A 108 9.29 1.63 19.47
N PRO A 109 10.24 2.56 19.35
CA PRO A 109 11.38 2.41 18.45
C PRO A 109 12.28 1.26 18.89
N PRO A 110 12.95 0.57 17.95
CA PRO A 110 13.90 -0.49 18.26
C PRO A 110 15.02 0.03 19.16
N SER A 111 15.41 -0.78 20.16
CA SER A 111 16.49 -0.43 21.08
C SER A 111 17.85 -0.69 20.42
N GLY A 112 18.83 0.20 20.73
CA GLY A 112 20.22 0.00 20.32
C GLY A 112 20.59 0.52 18.93
N LEU A 113 19.72 1.33 18.30
CA LEU A 113 20.03 1.98 17.03
C LEU A 113 21.17 2.98 17.17
N THR A 114 22.09 2.96 16.21
CA THR A 114 23.10 4.02 16.02
C THR A 114 22.42 5.33 15.58
N SER A 115 23.13 6.45 15.67
CA SER A 115 22.58 7.75 15.26
C SER A 115 22.12 7.77 13.80
N THR A 116 22.85 7.07 12.92
CA THR A 116 22.49 6.96 11.49
C THR A 116 21.27 6.08 11.28
N GLU A 117 21.20 4.93 11.95
CA GLU A 117 20.04 4.03 11.87
C GLU A 117 18.77 4.69 12.41
N LYS A 118 18.89 5.53 13.43
CA LYS A 118 17.77 6.31 13.96
C LYS A 118 17.21 7.27 12.91
N ILE A 119 18.07 8.02 12.21
CA ILE A 119 17.63 8.92 11.13
C ILE A 119 16.96 8.15 10.00
N ILE A 120 17.53 7.01 9.61
CA ILE A 120 16.94 6.14 8.58
C ILE A 120 15.56 5.69 9.03
N HIS A 121 15.43 5.19 10.25
CA HIS A 121 14.16 4.73 10.82
C HIS A 121 13.10 5.86 10.85
N GLU A 122 13.47 7.07 11.27
CA GLU A 122 12.57 8.23 11.27
C GLU A 122 12.10 8.58 9.84
N VAL A 123 12.98 8.51 8.84
CA VAL A 123 12.62 8.72 7.43
C VAL A 123 11.66 7.63 6.94
N GLU A 124 11.92 6.37 7.26
CA GLU A 124 11.06 5.25 6.90
C GLU A 124 9.66 5.37 7.53
N VAL A 125 9.58 5.73 8.82
CA VAL A 125 8.32 6.01 9.52
C VAL A 125 7.55 7.10 8.79
N PHE A 126 8.21 8.24 8.54
CA PHE A 126 7.56 9.40 7.95
C PHE A 126 7.02 9.10 6.54
N LEU A 127 7.84 8.47 5.69
CA LEU A 127 7.44 8.09 4.33
C LEU A 127 6.35 7.02 4.32
N GLY A 128 6.48 5.99 5.15
CA GLY A 128 5.49 4.92 5.26
C GLY A 128 4.12 5.43 5.70
N VAL A 129 4.08 6.31 6.70
CA VAL A 129 2.84 6.94 7.19
C VAL A 129 2.25 7.89 6.15
N PHE A 130 3.07 8.72 5.48
CA PHE A 130 2.60 9.63 4.44
C PHE A 130 1.94 8.87 3.28
N ILE A 131 2.64 7.91 2.69
CA ILE A 131 2.12 7.13 1.56
C ILE A 131 0.89 6.31 1.99
N GLY A 132 0.94 5.72 3.19
CA GLY A 132 -0.19 4.97 3.76
C GLY A 132 -1.43 5.83 3.95
N ALA A 133 -1.29 7.06 4.47
CA ALA A 133 -2.39 7.99 4.69
C ALA A 133 -3.04 8.43 3.36
N VAL A 134 -2.22 8.82 2.37
CA VAL A 134 -2.70 9.18 1.03
C VAL A 134 -3.45 8.00 0.39
N THR A 135 -2.90 6.80 0.50
CA THR A 135 -3.50 5.57 -0.03
C THR A 135 -4.85 5.29 0.64
N THR A 136 -4.94 5.43 1.95
CA THR A 136 -6.15 5.14 2.72
C THR A 136 -7.34 5.96 2.23
N THR A 137 -7.22 7.27 2.25
CA THR A 137 -8.34 8.15 1.89
C THR A 137 -8.60 8.20 0.39
N GLY A 138 -7.55 8.15 -0.42
CA GLY A 138 -7.69 8.02 -1.87
C GLY A 138 -8.47 6.77 -2.26
N SER A 139 -8.21 5.65 -1.60
CA SER A 139 -8.89 4.38 -1.84
C SER A 139 -10.34 4.38 -1.35
N ILE A 140 -10.64 5.04 -0.23
CA ILE A 140 -12.03 5.24 0.25
C ILE A 140 -12.83 6.01 -0.79
N VAL A 141 -12.29 7.09 -1.32
CA VAL A 141 -12.97 7.90 -2.35
C VAL A 141 -13.15 7.10 -3.64
N ALA A 142 -12.12 6.36 -4.07
CA ALA A 142 -12.21 5.51 -5.24
C ALA A 142 -13.29 4.44 -5.09
N PHE A 143 -13.31 3.75 -3.94
CA PHE A 143 -14.36 2.79 -3.60
C PHE A 143 -15.75 3.44 -3.65
N ALA A 144 -15.94 4.59 -3.03
CA ALA A 144 -17.24 5.27 -2.97
C ALA A 144 -17.74 5.68 -4.38
N LYS A 145 -16.85 6.12 -5.27
CA LYS A 145 -17.19 6.43 -6.66
C LYS A 145 -17.49 5.17 -7.47
N LEU A 146 -16.70 4.13 -7.34
CA LEU A 146 -16.91 2.85 -8.04
C LEU A 146 -18.19 2.14 -7.58
N ALA A 147 -18.53 2.25 -6.30
CA ALA A 147 -19.74 1.68 -5.73
C ALA A 147 -21.00 2.54 -6.00
N GLY A 148 -20.88 3.68 -6.67
CA GLY A 148 -22.00 4.59 -6.92
C GLY A 148 -22.53 5.30 -5.67
N ILE A 149 -21.81 5.26 -4.56
CA ILE A 149 -22.15 5.96 -3.31
C ILE A 149 -21.90 7.47 -3.47
N MET A 150 -20.86 7.81 -4.24
CA MET A 150 -20.54 9.19 -4.61
C MET A 150 -20.74 9.40 -6.10
N ASP A 151 -21.13 10.65 -6.48
CA ASP A 151 -21.22 11.02 -7.90
C ASP A 151 -19.85 10.83 -8.59
N GLY A 152 -19.87 10.18 -9.74
CA GLY A 152 -18.68 9.95 -10.56
C GLY A 152 -18.09 11.21 -11.19
N LYS A 153 -18.74 12.39 -11.05
CA LYS A 153 -18.22 13.63 -11.58
C LYS A 153 -16.94 14.07 -10.85
N PRO A 154 -15.98 14.64 -11.59
CA PRO A 154 -14.78 15.19 -10.95
C PRO A 154 -15.13 16.44 -10.14
N LEU A 155 -14.77 16.44 -8.85
CA LEU A 155 -14.87 17.63 -8.01
C LEU A 155 -13.57 18.44 -8.17
N THR A 156 -13.63 19.50 -8.98
CA THR A 156 -12.47 20.36 -9.22
C THR A 156 -12.60 21.65 -8.41
N LEU A 157 -11.77 21.77 -7.37
CA LEU A 157 -11.67 23.03 -6.62
C LEU A 157 -10.85 24.06 -7.42
N PRO A 158 -11.22 25.35 -7.38
CA PRO A 158 -10.42 26.40 -7.99
C PRO A 158 -9.03 26.43 -7.31
N GLY A 159 -7.96 26.47 -8.11
CA GLY A 159 -6.60 26.46 -7.57
C GLY A 159 -6.11 25.10 -7.05
N ARG A 160 -6.74 23.99 -7.43
CA ARG A 160 -6.41 22.62 -6.97
C ARG A 160 -4.91 22.29 -7.04
N ASN A 161 -4.22 22.73 -8.09
CA ASN A 161 -2.79 22.45 -8.29
C ASN A 161 -1.94 23.18 -7.25
N ILE A 162 -2.34 24.42 -6.89
CA ILE A 162 -1.67 25.22 -5.86
C ILE A 162 -1.92 24.59 -4.48
N LEU A 163 -3.16 24.17 -4.20
CA LEU A 163 -3.51 23.48 -2.95
C LEU A 163 -2.70 22.19 -2.78
N ASN A 164 -2.58 21.40 -3.83
CA ASN A 164 -1.78 20.17 -3.84
C ASN A 164 -0.30 20.47 -3.58
N LEU A 165 0.24 21.51 -4.24
CA LEU A 165 1.64 21.92 -4.05
C LEU A 165 1.89 22.39 -2.62
N ILE A 166 0.96 23.19 -2.06
CA ILE A 166 1.05 23.64 -0.66
C ILE A 166 0.99 22.46 0.31
N ALA A 167 0.08 21.49 0.09
CA ALA A 167 -0.03 20.31 0.93
C ALA A 167 1.27 19.47 0.92
N VAL A 168 1.84 19.23 -0.26
CA VAL A 168 3.12 18.52 -0.39
C VAL A 168 4.26 19.30 0.26
N ALA A 169 4.36 20.61 0.01
CA ALA A 169 5.38 21.45 0.61
C ALA A 169 5.27 21.48 2.15
N ALA A 170 4.03 21.54 2.69
CA ALA A 170 3.79 21.46 4.13
C ALA A 170 4.23 20.11 4.71
N CYS A 171 3.94 18.99 4.02
CA CYS A 171 4.40 17.67 4.45
C CYS A 171 5.93 17.56 4.43
N ILE A 172 6.61 18.09 3.40
CA ILE A 172 8.07 18.11 3.35
C ILE A 172 8.64 18.96 4.51
N TRP A 173 8.07 20.11 4.76
CA TRP A 173 8.46 20.98 5.89
C TRP A 173 8.28 20.28 7.24
N LEU A 174 7.14 19.62 7.44
CA LEU A 174 6.88 18.84 8.65
C LEU A 174 7.84 17.66 8.79
N GLY A 175 8.24 17.03 7.69
CA GLY A 175 9.28 16.00 7.69
C GLY A 175 10.63 16.52 8.12
N PHE A 176 11.01 17.68 7.64
CA PHE A 176 12.23 18.35 8.10
C PHE A 176 12.18 18.69 9.62
N MET A 177 11.05 19.19 10.11
CA MET A 177 10.84 19.45 11.53
C MET A 177 10.89 18.15 12.36
N TYR A 178 10.28 17.07 11.86
CA TYR A 178 10.26 15.76 12.51
C TYR A 178 11.68 15.20 12.69
N LEU A 179 12.50 15.22 11.64
CA LEU A 179 13.91 14.81 11.68
C LEU A 179 14.79 15.71 12.57
N ASN A 180 14.39 16.94 12.83
CA ASN A 180 15.04 17.84 13.79
C ASN A 180 14.42 17.74 15.19
N HIS A 181 13.75 16.65 15.51
CA HIS A 181 13.21 16.34 16.84
C HIS A 181 12.21 17.37 17.38
N ALA A 182 11.40 17.97 16.51
CA ALA A 182 10.32 18.89 16.93
C ALA A 182 9.18 18.18 17.67
N GLY A 183 9.16 16.84 17.66
CA GLY A 183 8.21 16.00 18.39
C GLY A 183 7.19 15.27 17.50
N ILE A 184 6.55 14.27 18.06
CA ILE A 184 5.62 13.37 17.37
C ILE A 184 4.38 14.09 16.78
N TRP A 185 4.04 15.28 17.28
CA TRP A 185 2.92 16.07 16.75
C TRP A 185 3.09 16.41 15.26
N THR A 186 4.33 16.53 14.78
CA THR A 186 4.63 16.78 13.36
C THR A 186 4.22 15.59 12.50
N LEU A 187 4.41 14.36 12.97
CA LEU A 187 3.96 13.14 12.32
C LEU A 187 2.41 13.08 12.26
N TYR A 188 1.73 13.40 13.36
CA TYR A 188 0.26 13.43 13.39
C TYR A 188 -0.32 14.51 12.49
N LEU A 189 0.26 15.71 12.48
CA LEU A 189 -0.18 16.80 11.61
C LEU A 189 0.04 16.45 10.14
N MET A 190 1.20 15.89 9.81
CA MET A 190 1.48 15.39 8.46
C MET A 190 0.47 14.32 8.05
N THR A 191 0.16 13.37 8.92
CA THR A 191 -0.84 12.33 8.67
C THR A 191 -2.22 12.93 8.35
N ALA A 192 -2.65 13.95 9.11
CA ALA A 192 -3.91 14.63 8.85
C ALA A 192 -3.93 15.35 7.49
N ILE A 193 -2.85 16.05 7.14
CA ILE A 193 -2.70 16.69 5.84
C ILE A 193 -2.69 15.66 4.72
N ALA A 194 -1.96 14.55 4.88
CA ALA A 194 -1.86 13.48 3.90
C ALA A 194 -3.22 12.78 3.66
N LEU A 195 -4.02 12.58 4.70
CA LEU A 195 -5.39 12.06 4.59
C LEU A 195 -6.28 13.00 3.75
N ILE A 196 -6.24 14.30 4.01
CA ILE A 196 -7.00 15.29 3.24
C ILE A 196 -6.50 15.33 1.80
N PHE A 197 -5.20 15.32 1.60
CA PHE A 197 -4.56 15.35 0.29
C PHE A 197 -4.93 14.12 -0.56
N GLY A 198 -4.90 12.89 0.01
CA GLY A 198 -5.29 11.67 -0.68
C GLY A 198 -6.76 11.70 -1.15
N ALA A 199 -7.67 12.14 -0.29
CA ALA A 199 -9.07 12.33 -0.66
C ALA A 199 -9.22 13.35 -1.79
N HIS A 200 -8.58 14.51 -1.67
CA HIS A 200 -8.66 15.59 -2.66
C HIS A 200 -8.12 15.15 -4.04
N LEU A 201 -7.01 14.41 -4.09
CA LEU A 201 -6.45 13.90 -5.33
C LEU A 201 -7.45 13.04 -6.11
N VAL A 202 -8.08 12.07 -5.45
CA VAL A 202 -8.98 11.12 -6.11
C VAL A 202 -10.35 11.74 -6.38
N MET A 203 -10.81 12.69 -5.55
CA MET A 203 -12.06 13.42 -5.81
C MET A 203 -11.99 14.22 -7.10
N ALA A 204 -10.84 14.72 -7.48
CA ALA A 204 -10.64 15.51 -8.70
C ALA A 204 -10.66 14.67 -9.99
N ILE A 205 -10.69 13.34 -9.90
CA ILE A 205 -10.67 12.42 -11.05
C ILE A 205 -12.07 11.88 -11.28
N GLY A 206 -12.47 11.81 -12.55
CA GLY A 206 -13.80 11.35 -12.96
C GLY A 206 -13.97 9.83 -12.83
N GLY A 207 -15.22 9.37 -12.77
CA GLY A 207 -15.57 7.95 -12.68
C GLY A 207 -15.10 7.12 -13.89
N ALA A 208 -15.04 7.73 -15.07
CA ALA A 208 -14.55 7.08 -16.28
C ALA A 208 -13.05 6.72 -16.21
N ASP A 209 -12.28 7.52 -15.47
CA ASP A 209 -10.82 7.33 -15.30
C ASP A 209 -10.47 6.49 -14.07
N MET A 210 -11.46 5.90 -13.39
CA MET A 210 -11.22 5.07 -12.20
C MET A 210 -10.29 3.87 -12.41
N PRO A 211 -10.23 3.20 -13.57
CA PRO A 211 -9.23 2.16 -13.80
C PRO A 211 -7.79 2.66 -13.62
N VAL A 212 -7.49 3.87 -14.09
CA VAL A 212 -6.18 4.53 -13.89
C VAL A 212 -5.94 4.80 -12.41
N VAL A 213 -6.96 5.30 -11.70
CA VAL A 213 -6.89 5.59 -10.25
C VAL A 213 -6.62 4.32 -9.46
N VAL A 214 -7.32 3.22 -9.75
CA VAL A 214 -7.10 1.93 -9.06
C VAL A 214 -5.66 1.45 -9.27
N SER A 215 -5.13 1.57 -10.50
CA SER A 215 -3.75 1.22 -10.80
C SER A 215 -2.74 2.11 -10.06
N MET A 216 -3.00 3.42 -9.97
CA MET A 216 -2.19 4.38 -9.22
C MET A 216 -2.21 4.07 -7.72
N LEU A 217 -3.38 3.77 -7.16
CA LEU A 217 -3.54 3.37 -5.76
C LEU A 217 -2.84 2.05 -5.46
N ASN A 218 -2.85 1.11 -6.41
CA ASN A 218 -2.05 -0.13 -6.32
C ASN A 218 -0.56 0.20 -6.23
N SER A 219 -0.06 1.16 -7.03
CA SER A 219 1.31 1.62 -6.93
C SER A 219 1.63 2.21 -5.55
N TYR A 220 0.76 3.09 -5.03
CA TYR A 220 0.95 3.70 -3.71
C TYR A 220 0.92 2.66 -2.59
N SER A 221 0.00 1.70 -2.64
CA SER A 221 -0.03 0.61 -1.65
C SER A 221 1.22 -0.26 -1.71
N GLY A 222 1.76 -0.49 -2.91
CA GLY A 222 3.05 -1.18 -3.08
C GLY A 222 4.22 -0.41 -2.45
N TRP A 223 4.31 0.88 -2.69
CA TRP A 223 5.33 1.73 -2.05
C TRP A 223 5.16 1.81 -0.53
N ALA A 224 3.91 1.88 -0.03
CA ALA A 224 3.63 1.82 1.40
C ALA A 224 4.08 0.49 2.01
N ALA A 225 3.83 -0.63 1.32
CA ALA A 225 4.28 -1.96 1.76
C ALA A 225 5.83 -2.06 1.75
N ALA A 226 6.51 -1.51 0.75
CA ALA A 226 7.97 -1.48 0.72
C ALA A 226 8.54 -0.66 1.89
N ALA A 227 8.01 0.53 2.15
CA ALA A 227 8.40 1.35 3.30
C ALA A 227 8.17 0.62 4.63
N THR A 228 7.02 -0.04 4.78
CA THR A 228 6.73 -0.89 5.94
C THR A 228 7.70 -2.07 6.05
N GLY A 229 8.14 -2.62 4.91
CA GLY A 229 9.14 -3.68 4.85
C GLY A 229 10.49 -3.23 5.41
N PHE A 230 10.93 -2.02 5.10
CA PHE A 230 12.13 -1.43 5.71
C PHE A 230 11.96 -1.26 7.22
N LEU A 231 10.86 -0.65 7.67
CA LEU A 231 10.54 -0.48 9.09
C LEU A 231 10.57 -1.77 9.91
N LEU A 232 10.08 -2.86 9.31
CA LEU A 232 9.99 -4.17 9.97
C LEU A 232 11.22 -5.06 9.72
N GLY A 233 12.19 -4.62 8.92
CA GLY A 233 13.34 -5.44 8.51
C GLY A 233 12.89 -6.71 7.75
N ASN A 234 11.85 -6.62 6.92
CA ASN A 234 11.27 -7.74 6.19
C ASN A 234 11.57 -7.65 4.69
N ASP A 235 12.60 -8.36 4.25
CA ASP A 235 13.08 -8.36 2.86
C ASP A 235 11.99 -8.76 1.86
N LEU A 236 11.13 -9.71 2.21
CA LEU A 236 10.05 -10.15 1.34
C LEU A 236 9.04 -9.03 1.09
N LEU A 237 8.71 -8.28 2.13
CA LEU A 237 7.76 -7.17 2.03
C LEU A 237 8.35 -6.00 1.22
N ILE A 238 9.67 -5.78 1.33
CA ILE A 238 10.39 -4.80 0.49
C ILE A 238 10.29 -5.19 -0.98
N VAL A 239 10.67 -6.44 -1.31
CA VAL A 239 10.68 -6.93 -2.70
C VAL A 239 9.27 -6.95 -3.30
N THR A 240 8.29 -7.51 -2.59
CA THR A 240 6.91 -7.58 -3.07
C THR A 240 6.28 -6.19 -3.19
N GLY A 241 6.52 -5.31 -2.24
CA GLY A 241 6.07 -3.93 -2.27
C GLY A 241 6.66 -3.15 -3.45
N ALA A 242 7.95 -3.30 -3.72
CA ALA A 242 8.61 -2.69 -4.86
C ALA A 242 8.07 -3.21 -6.20
N LEU A 243 7.85 -4.53 -6.34
CA LEU A 243 7.26 -5.14 -7.54
C LEU A 243 5.84 -4.63 -7.80
N VAL A 244 5.00 -4.60 -6.77
CA VAL A 244 3.61 -4.11 -6.87
C VAL A 244 3.60 -2.62 -7.17
N GLY A 245 4.44 -1.84 -6.49
CA GLY A 245 4.56 -0.40 -6.70
C GLY A 245 5.00 -0.05 -8.13
N ALA A 246 6.03 -0.73 -8.62
CA ALA A 246 6.52 -0.54 -9.99
C ALA A 246 5.49 -0.97 -11.04
N SER A 247 4.87 -2.15 -10.87
CA SER A 247 3.86 -2.65 -11.81
C SER A 247 2.63 -1.72 -11.89
N GLY A 248 2.15 -1.21 -10.74
CA GLY A 248 1.06 -0.24 -10.70
C GLY A 248 1.42 1.08 -11.39
N ALA A 249 2.65 1.59 -11.21
CA ALA A 249 3.11 2.79 -11.88
C ALA A 249 3.19 2.62 -13.41
N ILE A 250 3.74 1.50 -13.88
CA ILE A 250 3.82 1.18 -15.30
C ILE A 250 2.42 1.05 -15.90
N LEU A 251 1.50 0.35 -15.22
CA LEU A 251 0.14 0.20 -15.69
C LEU A 251 -0.61 1.53 -15.73
N SER A 252 -0.43 2.40 -14.74
CA SER A 252 -1.00 3.76 -14.75
C SER A 252 -0.49 4.57 -15.94
N TYR A 253 0.81 4.50 -16.22
CA TYR A 253 1.42 5.19 -17.37
C TYR A 253 0.85 4.68 -18.70
N ILE A 254 0.74 3.35 -18.86
CA ILE A 254 0.16 2.74 -20.05
C ILE A 254 -1.30 3.16 -20.21
N CYS A 255 -2.12 3.08 -19.15
CA CYS A 255 -3.51 3.50 -19.19
C CYS A 255 -3.64 4.97 -19.62
N LEU A 256 -2.81 5.87 -19.07
CA LEU A 256 -2.81 7.28 -19.44
C LEU A 256 -2.46 7.52 -20.91
N LEU A 257 -1.53 6.74 -21.49
CA LEU A 257 -1.20 6.85 -22.91
C LEU A 257 -2.37 6.50 -23.82
N TYR A 258 -3.21 5.54 -23.42
CA TYR A 258 -4.37 5.11 -24.22
C TYR A 258 -5.62 5.95 -23.98
N THR A 259 -5.73 6.65 -22.84
CA THR A 259 -6.89 7.47 -22.49
C THR A 259 -6.67 8.97 -22.72
N SER A 260 -5.41 9.41 -22.90
CA SER A 260 -5.12 10.81 -23.23
C SER A 260 -5.57 11.15 -24.63
N PRO A 261 -6.20 12.32 -24.87
CA PRO A 261 -6.56 12.75 -26.22
C PRO A 261 -5.31 12.85 -27.08
N SER A 262 -5.40 12.29 -28.29
CA SER A 262 -4.32 12.40 -29.27
C SER A 262 -4.12 13.86 -29.67
N PRO A 263 -2.89 14.33 -29.89
CA PRO A 263 -2.64 15.66 -30.47
C PRO A 263 -3.29 15.87 -31.85
N ARG A 264 -3.89 14.81 -32.41
CA ARG A 264 -4.60 14.82 -33.71
C ARG A 264 -6.13 14.88 -33.57
N ASP A 265 -6.66 14.77 -32.36
CA ASP A 265 -8.09 14.93 -32.04
C ASP A 265 -8.38 16.36 -31.56
#